data_d2f2dc7a1756eea9b2e9529a8520658a
#
_entry.id   d2f2dc7a1756eea9b2e9529a8520658a
#
_cell.length_a   1.000
_cell.length_b   1.000
_cell.length_c   1.000
_cell.angle_alpha   90.00
_cell.angle_beta   90.00
_cell.angle_gamma   90.00
#
_symmetry.space_group_name_H-M   'P 1'
#
loop_
_entity.id
_entity.type
_entity.pdbx_description
1 polymer ?
#
loop_
_entity_poly.entity_id
_entity_poly.type
_entity_poly.pdbx_seq_one_letter_code
_entity_poly.pdbx_strand_id
1 'polypeptide(L)'
;IGLICFIYYCHCMASQKRTSRKAIIILNILLWIVFTYLSAAICLRGYVSNHLPLSNGFETMQFMAWCTLLLTFLLQRKFAMLLPFGFLLCGLTLMVSMLGESNPQITQLMPVLQSPLLSIHVVVIMIAYSLLAFIMLNGVTAVILHQSQKECKEQIERLQIISQIILYPAIFLLA
;
A
#
# COMPACT_ATOMS: atom_id res chain seq x y z
N ILE A 1 13.27 5.83 0.35
CA ILE A 1 13.47 4.65 -0.53
C ILE A 1 12.30 4.56 -1.51
N GLY A 2 11.03 4.49 -1.07
CA GLY A 2 9.86 4.35 -1.95
C GLY A 2 9.77 5.39 -3.07
N LEU A 3 9.98 6.66 -2.76
CA LEU A 3 9.94 7.74 -3.73
C LEU A 3 11.06 7.61 -4.79
N ILE A 4 12.27 7.27 -4.37
CA ILE A 4 13.40 7.07 -5.29
C ILE A 4 13.12 5.88 -6.23
N CYS A 5 12.61 4.78 -5.69
CA CYS A 5 12.24 3.60 -6.48
C CYS A 5 11.11 3.90 -7.46
N PHE A 6 10.13 4.70 -7.05
CA PHE A 6 9.03 5.13 -7.91
C PHE A 6 9.52 6.01 -9.06
N ILE A 7 10.33 7.04 -8.76
CA ILE A 7 10.91 7.92 -9.80
C ILE A 7 11.79 7.12 -10.77
N TYR A 8 12.66 6.24 -10.25
CA TYR A 8 13.48 5.35 -11.08
C TYR A 8 12.63 4.47 -11.99
N TYR A 9 11.56 3.92 -11.46
CA TYR A 9 10.66 3.07 -12.22
C TYR A 9 9.90 3.85 -13.31
N CYS A 10 9.37 5.03 -13.01
CA CYS A 10 8.75 5.92 -14.00
C CYS A 10 9.74 6.31 -15.10
N HIS A 11 10.99 6.60 -14.75
CA HIS A 11 12.05 6.91 -15.71
C HIS A 11 12.37 5.70 -16.60
N CYS A 12 12.45 4.48 -16.03
CA CYS A 12 12.67 3.27 -16.81
C CYS A 12 11.52 2.99 -17.79
N MET A 13 10.27 3.21 -17.35
CA MET A 13 9.09 3.07 -18.21
C MET A 13 9.08 4.09 -19.35
N ALA A 14 9.34 5.35 -19.05
CA ALA A 14 9.42 6.42 -20.04
C ALA A 14 10.56 6.21 -21.06
N SER A 15 11.67 5.62 -20.63
CA SER A 15 12.85 5.29 -21.47
C SER A 15 12.76 3.91 -22.14
N GLN A 16 11.64 3.19 -22.03
CA GLN A 16 11.45 1.80 -22.50
C GLN A 16 12.57 0.83 -22.10
N LYS A 17 13.35 1.16 -21.07
CA LYS A 17 14.39 0.30 -20.53
C LYS A 17 13.80 -0.76 -19.61
N ARG A 18 14.20 -2.00 -19.79
CA ARG A 18 13.81 -3.10 -18.90
C ARG A 18 14.42 -2.87 -17.50
N THR A 19 13.57 -2.87 -16.48
CA THR A 19 14.02 -2.75 -15.08
C THR A 19 15.07 -3.83 -14.76
N SER A 20 16.15 -3.46 -14.10
CA SER A 20 17.23 -4.39 -13.77
C SER A 20 16.72 -5.53 -12.87
N ARG A 21 17.01 -6.77 -13.24
CA ARG A 21 16.69 -7.95 -12.42
C ARG A 21 17.25 -7.84 -10.99
N LYS A 22 18.45 -7.28 -10.86
CA LYS A 22 19.07 -7.05 -9.53
C LYS A 22 18.25 -6.10 -8.67
N ALA A 23 17.72 -5.02 -9.23
CA ALA A 23 16.88 -4.07 -8.52
C ALA A 23 15.58 -4.72 -8.01
N ILE A 24 14.93 -5.55 -8.83
CA ILE A 24 13.71 -6.29 -8.45
C ILE A 24 14.00 -7.25 -7.29
N ILE A 25 15.12 -7.98 -7.33
CA ILE A 25 15.50 -8.91 -6.25
C ILE A 25 15.73 -8.15 -4.94
N ILE A 26 16.49 -7.05 -5.00
CA ILE A 26 16.77 -6.22 -3.81
C ILE A 26 15.46 -5.68 -3.21
N LEU A 27 14.56 -5.17 -4.06
CA LEU A 27 13.26 -4.66 -3.61
C LEU A 27 12.40 -5.77 -3.00
N ASN A 28 12.42 -6.98 -3.55
CA ASN A 28 11.69 -8.12 -2.96
C ASN A 28 12.24 -8.51 -1.57
N ILE A 29 13.56 -8.55 -1.41
CA ILE A 29 14.18 -8.82 -0.11
C ILE A 29 13.77 -7.72 0.90
N LEU A 30 13.83 -6.46 0.47
CA LEU A 30 13.42 -5.33 1.30
C LEU A 30 11.92 -5.40 1.66
N LEU A 31 11.05 -5.81 0.72
CA LEU A 31 9.63 -6.02 0.96
C LEU A 31 9.40 -7.04 2.09
N TRP A 32 10.10 -8.18 2.05
CA TRP A 32 10.03 -9.19 3.09
C TRP A 32 10.46 -8.65 4.45
N ILE A 33 11.57 -7.91 4.52
CA ILE A 33 12.09 -7.33 5.76
C ILE A 33 11.07 -6.34 6.35
N VAL A 34 10.56 -5.42 5.54
CA VAL A 34 9.59 -4.40 6.01
C VAL A 34 8.26 -5.04 6.39
N PHE A 35 7.79 -6.02 5.63
CA PHE A 35 6.54 -6.73 5.91
C PHE A 35 6.64 -7.52 7.23
N THR A 36 7.72 -8.26 7.46
CA THR A 36 7.93 -8.99 8.72
C THR A 36 8.08 -8.05 9.92
N TYR A 37 8.79 -6.94 9.75
CA TYR A 37 8.91 -5.93 10.80
C TYR A 37 7.56 -5.32 11.19
N LEU A 38 6.76 -4.88 10.21
CA LEU A 38 5.42 -4.33 10.44
C LEU A 38 4.48 -5.37 11.06
N SER A 39 4.52 -6.61 10.56
CA SER A 39 3.72 -7.70 11.14
C SER A 39 4.06 -7.94 12.61
N ALA A 40 5.35 -7.99 12.94
CA ALA A 40 5.79 -8.13 14.32
C ALA A 40 5.35 -6.95 15.20
N ALA A 41 5.47 -5.72 14.71
CA ALA A 41 5.06 -4.51 15.42
C ALA A 41 3.55 -4.50 15.73
N ILE A 42 2.71 -4.84 14.73
CA ILE A 42 1.26 -4.92 14.88
C ILE A 42 0.87 -6.05 15.85
N CYS A 43 1.48 -7.24 15.71
CA CYS A 43 1.21 -8.37 16.62
C CYS A 43 1.61 -8.07 18.06
N LEU A 44 2.80 -7.50 18.29
CA LEU A 44 3.25 -7.12 19.63
C LEU A 44 2.33 -6.06 20.25
N ARG A 45 1.91 -5.07 19.47
CA ARG A 45 1.00 -4.04 19.94
C ARG A 45 -0.37 -4.64 20.29
N GLY A 46 -0.92 -5.51 19.43
CA GLY A 46 -2.16 -6.23 19.70
C GLY A 46 -2.08 -7.14 20.93
N TYR A 47 -0.94 -7.80 21.14
CA TYR A 47 -0.70 -8.62 22.32
C TYR A 47 -0.70 -7.79 23.61
N VAL A 48 0.01 -6.66 23.62
CA VAL A 48 0.11 -5.78 24.80
C VAL A 48 -1.22 -5.08 25.09
N SER A 49 -1.95 -4.66 24.07
CA SER A 49 -3.25 -3.98 24.21
C SER A 49 -4.41 -4.92 24.51
N ASN A 50 -4.23 -6.22 24.30
CA ASN A 50 -5.26 -7.27 24.45
C ASN A 50 -6.49 -7.06 23.53
N HIS A 51 -6.34 -6.32 22.45
CA HIS A 51 -7.35 -6.09 21.41
C HIS A 51 -6.70 -5.86 20.03
N LEU A 52 -7.49 -5.85 18.96
CA LEU A 52 -7.00 -5.51 17.63
C LEU A 52 -6.45 -4.07 17.63
N PRO A 53 -5.21 -3.84 17.12
CA PRO A 53 -4.58 -2.52 17.11
C PRO A 53 -5.20 -1.61 16.02
N LEU A 54 -6.42 -1.17 16.24
CA LEU A 54 -7.23 -0.31 15.37
C LEU A 54 -7.97 0.76 16.19
N SER A 55 -7.48 1.04 17.40
CA SER A 55 -8.16 1.91 18.36
C SER A 55 -7.91 3.40 18.12
N ASN A 56 -6.87 3.76 17.41
CA ASN A 56 -6.51 5.15 17.13
C ASN A 56 -5.99 5.33 15.69
N GLY A 57 -5.86 6.60 15.26
CA GLY A 57 -5.41 6.93 13.91
C GLY A 57 -4.02 6.40 13.57
N PHE A 58 -3.11 6.35 14.54
CA PHE A 58 -1.77 5.79 14.37
C PHE A 58 -1.83 4.30 14.03
N GLU A 59 -2.60 3.53 14.77
CA GLU A 59 -2.76 2.08 14.57
C GLU A 59 -3.45 1.75 13.24
N THR A 60 -4.50 2.50 12.90
CA THR A 60 -5.22 2.33 11.63
C THR A 60 -4.33 2.62 10.43
N MET A 61 -3.48 3.67 10.49
CA MET A 61 -2.52 3.97 9.43
C MET A 61 -1.40 2.93 9.33
N GLN A 62 -0.90 2.40 10.45
CA GLN A 62 0.04 1.28 10.44
C GLN A 62 -0.58 0.02 9.82
N PHE A 63 -1.84 -0.27 10.16
CA PHE A 63 -2.56 -1.39 9.58
C PHE A 63 -2.79 -1.19 8.07
N MET A 64 -3.13 0.03 7.63
CA MET A 64 -3.24 0.38 6.20
C MET A 64 -1.90 0.18 5.48
N ALA A 65 -0.79 0.61 6.08
CA ALA A 65 0.55 0.37 5.54
C ALA A 65 0.85 -1.13 5.38
N TRP A 66 0.46 -1.94 6.37
CA TRP A 66 0.59 -3.38 6.31
C TRP A 66 -0.28 -4.00 5.19
N CYS A 67 -1.53 -3.56 5.06
CA CYS A 67 -2.42 -3.99 3.98
C CYS A 67 -1.85 -3.65 2.59
N THR A 68 -1.26 -2.46 2.41
CA THR A 68 -0.63 -2.07 1.14
C THR A 68 0.57 -2.97 0.80
N LEU A 69 1.40 -3.33 1.78
CA LEU A 69 2.50 -4.27 1.56
C LEU A 69 2.01 -5.68 1.26
N LEU A 70 0.97 -6.15 1.95
CA LEU A 70 0.35 -7.46 1.70
C LEU A 70 -0.20 -7.53 0.28
N LEU A 71 -0.96 -6.52 -0.15
CA LEU A 71 -1.48 -6.43 -1.52
C LEU A 71 -0.35 -6.38 -2.55
N THR A 72 0.71 -5.61 -2.28
CA THR A 72 1.90 -5.59 -3.12
C THR A 72 2.51 -6.97 -3.24
N PHE A 73 2.66 -7.68 -2.14
CA PHE A 73 3.20 -9.03 -2.11
C PHE A 73 2.37 -10.03 -2.93
N LEU A 74 1.05 -9.96 -2.84
CA LEU A 74 0.14 -10.83 -3.57
C LEU A 74 0.11 -10.52 -5.07
N LEU A 75 0.07 -9.24 -5.43
CA LEU A 75 -0.15 -8.80 -6.80
C LEU A 75 1.14 -8.62 -7.62
N GLN A 76 2.31 -8.43 -6.99
CA GLN A 76 3.59 -8.21 -7.68
C GLN A 76 3.98 -9.33 -8.64
N ARG A 77 3.53 -10.58 -8.38
CA ARG A 77 3.83 -11.73 -9.26
C ARG A 77 3.20 -11.57 -10.63
N LYS A 78 2.03 -10.93 -10.71
CA LYS A 78 1.32 -10.64 -11.97
C LYS A 78 1.75 -9.29 -12.55
N PHE A 79 2.01 -8.31 -11.69
CA PHE A 79 2.24 -6.92 -12.06
C PHE A 79 3.46 -6.37 -11.32
N ALA A 80 4.64 -6.51 -11.92
CA ALA A 80 5.91 -6.04 -11.34
C ALA A 80 5.93 -4.54 -11.01
N MET A 81 5.05 -3.77 -11.64
CA MET A 81 4.86 -2.32 -11.42
C MET A 81 4.36 -2.00 -10.01
N LEU A 82 3.64 -2.92 -9.37
CA LEU A 82 3.06 -2.69 -8.04
C LEU A 82 4.12 -2.67 -6.93
N LEU A 83 5.32 -3.22 -7.18
CA LEU A 83 6.39 -3.26 -6.20
C LEU A 83 6.85 -1.85 -5.75
N PRO A 84 7.30 -0.94 -6.65
CA PRO A 84 7.66 0.42 -6.25
C PRO A 84 6.45 1.23 -5.74
N PHE A 85 5.23 0.95 -6.22
CA PHE A 85 4.02 1.62 -5.76
C PHE A 85 3.69 1.25 -4.31
N GLY A 86 3.81 -0.03 -3.96
CA GLY A 86 3.59 -0.49 -2.60
C GLY A 86 4.56 0.14 -1.60
N PHE A 87 5.83 0.27 -1.96
CA PHE A 87 6.80 0.98 -1.12
C PHE A 87 6.49 2.47 -0.97
N LEU A 88 6.05 3.13 -2.03
CA LEU A 88 5.67 4.54 -1.97
C LEU A 88 4.45 4.73 -1.07
N LEU A 89 3.39 3.96 -1.28
CA LEU A 89 2.16 4.05 -0.48
C LEU A 89 2.42 3.70 0.98
N CYS A 90 3.13 2.62 1.26
CA CYS A 90 3.50 2.25 2.62
C CYS A 90 4.30 3.38 3.30
N GLY A 91 5.26 3.96 2.59
CA GLY A 91 6.04 5.10 3.12
C GLY A 91 5.18 6.32 3.41
N LEU A 92 4.24 6.67 2.53
CA LEU A 92 3.31 7.79 2.72
C LEU A 92 2.35 7.54 3.88
N THR A 93 1.77 6.35 4.00
CA THR A 93 0.86 6.02 5.11
C THR A 93 1.58 6.02 6.46
N LEU A 94 2.81 5.51 6.53
CA LEU A 94 3.63 5.59 7.74
C LEU A 94 4.03 7.02 8.08
N MET A 95 4.31 7.86 7.08
CA MET A 95 4.60 9.28 7.30
C MET A 95 3.38 10.00 7.88
N VAL A 96 2.18 9.76 7.34
CA VAL A 96 0.92 10.33 7.87
C VAL A 96 0.66 9.83 9.29
N SER A 97 0.93 8.56 9.57
CA SER A 97 0.83 8.01 10.93
C SER A 97 1.68 8.78 11.95
N MET A 98 2.90 9.15 11.56
CA MET A 98 3.84 9.90 12.43
C MET A 98 3.47 11.38 12.60
N LEU A 99 2.75 11.98 11.64
CA LEU A 99 2.32 13.39 11.71
C LEU A 99 1.17 13.59 12.70
N GLY A 100 0.32 12.59 12.90
CA GLY A 100 -0.81 12.66 13.82
C GLY A 100 -0.38 12.60 15.28
N GLU A 101 0.20 11.50 15.69
CA GLU A 101 0.74 11.27 17.03
C GLU A 101 1.97 10.36 16.92
N SER A 102 3.12 10.85 17.35
CA SER A 102 4.31 10.03 17.44
C SER A 102 4.21 9.11 18.67
N ASN A 103 3.85 7.87 18.45
CA ASN A 103 3.79 6.83 19.48
C ASN A 103 2.70 7.05 20.56
N PRO A 104 1.41 7.02 20.19
CA PRO A 104 0.33 7.18 21.16
C PRO A 104 0.38 6.06 22.22
N GLN A 105 0.06 6.46 23.46
CA GLN A 105 -0.04 5.52 24.56
C GLN A 105 -1.10 4.45 24.25
N ILE A 106 -0.84 3.22 24.68
CA ILE A 106 -1.81 2.12 24.55
C ILE A 106 -2.94 2.41 25.56
N THR A 107 -4.08 2.88 25.05
CA THR A 107 -5.26 3.17 25.85
C THR A 107 -6.26 2.02 25.73
N GLN A 108 -7.09 1.85 26.76
CA GLN A 108 -8.21 0.91 26.68
C GLN A 108 -9.19 1.35 25.61
N LEU A 109 -9.74 0.39 24.86
CA LEU A 109 -10.76 0.66 23.84
C LEU A 109 -11.97 1.35 24.46
N MET A 110 -12.45 2.40 23.77
CA MET A 110 -13.77 2.96 24.08
C MET A 110 -14.85 1.87 23.93
N PRO A 111 -15.89 1.85 24.78
CA PRO A 111 -16.92 0.79 24.76
C PRO A 111 -17.55 0.55 23.37
N VAL A 112 -17.66 1.61 22.55
CA VAL A 112 -18.20 1.53 21.18
C VAL A 112 -17.30 0.69 20.26
N LEU A 113 -15.98 0.72 20.43
CA LEU A 113 -14.99 -0.01 19.62
C LEU A 113 -14.82 -1.47 20.06
N GLN A 114 -15.46 -1.92 21.13
CA GLN A 114 -15.41 -3.30 21.61
C GLN A 114 -16.28 -4.26 20.76
N SER A 115 -17.12 -3.74 19.86
CA SER A 115 -17.94 -4.56 18.98
C SER A 115 -17.08 -5.29 17.93
N PRO A 116 -17.09 -6.63 17.88
CA PRO A 116 -16.36 -7.38 16.86
C PRO A 116 -16.77 -7.02 15.42
N LEU A 117 -18.04 -6.66 15.24
CA LEU A 117 -18.60 -6.30 13.95
C LEU A 117 -18.00 -4.98 13.43
N LEU A 118 -17.79 -4.00 14.31
CA LEU A 118 -17.16 -2.74 13.97
C LEU A 118 -15.68 -2.95 13.59
N SER A 119 -14.97 -3.81 14.32
CA SER A 119 -13.57 -4.14 14.00
C SER A 119 -13.43 -4.79 12.61
N ILE A 120 -14.32 -5.70 12.26
CA ILE A 120 -14.36 -6.31 10.91
C ILE A 120 -14.64 -5.25 9.85
N HIS A 121 -15.61 -4.38 10.09
CA HIS A 121 -15.95 -3.29 9.16
C HIS A 121 -14.76 -2.36 8.90
N VAL A 122 -14.04 -1.96 9.95
CA VAL A 122 -12.83 -1.13 9.82
C VAL A 122 -11.75 -1.85 9.00
N VAL A 123 -11.49 -3.13 9.24
CA VAL A 123 -10.52 -3.93 8.47
C VAL A 123 -10.89 -3.94 6.99
N VAL A 124 -12.15 -4.21 6.66
CA VAL A 124 -12.65 -4.25 5.28
C VAL A 124 -12.47 -2.91 4.58
N ILE A 125 -12.82 -1.81 5.25
CA ILE A 125 -12.63 -0.46 4.71
C ILE A 125 -11.15 -0.14 4.48
N MET A 126 -10.25 -0.51 5.40
CA MET A 126 -8.83 -0.26 5.25
C MET A 126 -8.24 -1.01 4.05
N ILE A 127 -8.69 -2.24 3.80
CA ILE A 127 -8.31 -3.00 2.60
C ILE A 127 -8.82 -2.28 1.33
N ALA A 128 -10.08 -1.84 1.32
CA ALA A 128 -10.66 -1.11 0.20
C ALA A 128 -9.90 0.19 -0.10
N TYR A 129 -9.57 0.98 0.92
CA TYR A 129 -8.78 2.21 0.75
C TYR A 129 -7.37 1.92 0.22
N SER A 130 -6.75 0.82 0.65
CA SER A 130 -5.46 0.40 0.12
C SER A 130 -5.55 0.08 -1.39
N LEU A 131 -6.61 -0.58 -1.84
CA LEU A 131 -6.86 -0.85 -3.26
C LEU A 131 -7.08 0.44 -4.06
N LEU A 132 -7.88 1.37 -3.53
CA LEU A 132 -8.12 2.68 -4.17
C LEU A 132 -6.84 3.52 -4.27
N ALA A 133 -5.97 3.47 -3.26
CA ALA A 133 -4.69 4.14 -3.29
C ALA A 133 -3.77 3.60 -4.40
N PHE A 134 -3.79 2.30 -4.69
CA PHE A 134 -3.10 1.73 -5.85
C PHE A 134 -3.68 2.24 -7.17
N ILE A 135 -5.00 2.34 -7.30
CA ILE A 135 -5.65 2.89 -8.51
C ILE A 135 -5.26 4.35 -8.71
N MET A 136 -5.22 5.14 -7.64
CA MET A 136 -4.77 6.53 -7.69
C MET A 136 -3.33 6.64 -8.24
N LEU A 137 -2.39 5.83 -7.73
CA LEU A 137 -1.01 5.83 -8.24
C LEU A 137 -0.90 5.37 -9.69
N ASN A 138 -1.68 4.38 -10.09
CA ASN A 138 -1.75 3.96 -11.49
C ASN A 138 -2.23 5.13 -12.38
N GLY A 139 -3.25 5.87 -11.94
CA GLY A 139 -3.75 7.04 -12.67
C GLY A 139 -2.69 8.14 -12.79
N VAL A 140 -2.02 8.49 -11.70
CA VAL A 140 -0.93 9.48 -11.70
C VAL A 140 0.20 9.04 -12.63
N THR A 141 0.58 7.77 -12.61
CA THR A 141 1.63 7.24 -13.48
C THR A 141 1.22 7.28 -14.94
N ALA A 142 -0.04 6.95 -15.26
CA ALA A 142 -0.57 7.05 -16.63
C ALA A 142 -0.54 8.48 -17.17
N VAL A 143 -0.88 9.47 -16.34
CA VAL A 143 -0.81 10.90 -16.70
C VAL A 143 0.64 11.34 -16.97
N ILE A 144 1.58 10.95 -16.09
CA ILE A 144 3.01 11.25 -16.27
C ILE A 144 3.55 10.65 -17.57
N LEU A 145 3.21 9.39 -17.87
CA LEU A 145 3.63 8.71 -19.09
C LEU A 145 3.03 9.36 -20.35
N HIS A 146 1.76 9.76 -20.27
CA HIS A 146 1.08 10.45 -21.38
C HIS A 146 1.74 11.79 -21.73
N GLN A 147 2.21 12.53 -20.71
CA GLN A 147 2.92 13.80 -20.91
C GLN A 147 4.36 13.62 -21.43
N SER A 148 5.02 12.51 -21.05
CA SER A 148 6.44 12.29 -21.33
C SER A 148 6.70 11.84 -22.77
N GLN A 149 5.90 10.94 -23.34
CA GLN A 149 6.10 10.44 -24.71
C GLN A 149 4.84 9.85 -25.33
N LYS A 150 4.65 10.09 -26.66
CA LYS A 150 3.52 9.56 -27.45
C LYS A 150 3.54 8.03 -27.67
N GLU A 151 4.66 7.36 -27.40
CA GLU A 151 4.84 5.92 -27.71
C GLU A 151 4.50 4.96 -26.57
N CYS A 152 4.05 5.45 -25.40
CA CYS A 152 3.76 4.63 -24.23
C CYS A 152 2.33 4.07 -24.18
N LYS A 153 1.61 3.98 -25.31
CA LYS A 153 0.21 3.54 -25.33
C LYS A 153 0.00 2.16 -24.70
N GLU A 154 0.83 1.18 -25.04
CA GLU A 154 0.72 -0.19 -24.50
C GLU A 154 0.88 -0.23 -22.96
N GLN A 155 1.77 0.62 -22.42
CA GLN A 155 1.99 0.70 -20.98
C GLN A 155 0.79 1.35 -20.27
N ILE A 156 0.20 2.38 -20.87
CA ILE A 156 -1.00 3.04 -20.35
C ILE A 156 -2.19 2.08 -20.36
N GLU A 157 -2.38 1.31 -21.43
CA GLU A 157 -3.42 0.27 -21.49
C GLU A 157 -3.24 -0.79 -20.41
N ARG A 158 -2.01 -1.24 -20.15
CA ARG A 158 -1.72 -2.18 -19.04
C ARG A 158 -2.06 -1.59 -17.68
N LEU A 159 -1.73 -0.31 -17.41
CA LEU A 159 -2.10 0.37 -16.18
C LEU A 159 -3.63 0.49 -16.03
N GLN A 160 -4.33 0.77 -17.13
CA GLN A 160 -5.78 0.85 -17.15
C GLN A 160 -6.43 -0.50 -16.82
N ILE A 161 -5.96 -1.59 -17.42
CA ILE A 161 -6.44 -2.95 -17.13
C ILE A 161 -6.22 -3.31 -15.65
N ILE A 162 -5.03 -3.01 -15.10
CA ILE A 162 -4.73 -3.24 -13.69
C ILE A 162 -5.70 -2.46 -12.80
N SER A 163 -5.93 -1.18 -13.12
CA SER A 163 -6.84 -0.34 -12.36
C SER A 163 -8.28 -0.88 -12.38
N GLN A 164 -8.76 -1.37 -13.52
CA GLN A 164 -10.08 -1.99 -13.63
C GLN A 164 -10.18 -3.26 -12.79
N ILE A 165 -9.18 -4.15 -12.84
CA ILE A 165 -9.17 -5.40 -12.06
C ILE A 165 -9.20 -5.10 -10.55
N ILE A 166 -8.50 -4.06 -10.10
CA ILE A 166 -8.43 -3.67 -8.68
C ILE A 166 -9.69 -2.92 -8.26
N LEU A 167 -10.35 -2.18 -9.17
CA LEU A 167 -11.52 -1.37 -8.88
C LEU A 167 -12.73 -2.20 -8.43
N TYR A 168 -12.99 -3.33 -9.09
CA TYR A 168 -14.14 -4.16 -8.76
C TYR A 168 -14.13 -4.66 -7.30
N PRO A 169 -13.06 -5.30 -6.79
CA PRO A 169 -13.01 -5.68 -5.40
C PRO A 169 -13.00 -4.47 -4.45
N ALA A 170 -12.42 -3.33 -4.83
CA ALA A 170 -12.43 -2.14 -4.00
C ALA A 170 -13.85 -1.60 -3.79
N ILE A 171 -14.65 -1.51 -4.84
CA ILE A 171 -16.06 -1.08 -4.76
C ILE A 171 -16.89 -2.09 -3.97
N PHE A 172 -16.70 -3.39 -4.23
CA PHE A 172 -17.42 -4.44 -3.51
C PHE A 172 -17.18 -4.41 -2.00
N LEU A 173 -15.95 -4.09 -1.58
CA LEU A 173 -15.61 -3.99 -0.15
C LEU A 173 -16.11 -2.68 0.50
N LEU A 174 -16.45 -1.65 -0.29
CA LEU A 174 -17.00 -0.39 0.21
C LEU A 174 -18.53 -0.38 0.29
N ALA A 175 -19.19 -1.24 -0.48
CA ALA A 175 -20.66 -1.35 -0.52
C ALA A 175 -21.17 -2.16 0.66
#